data_0f7be8ff06aa5d5db379a2a97cbce7f5
#
_entry.id   0f7be8ff06aa5d5db379a2a97cbce7f5
#
_cell.length_a   1.000
_cell.length_b   1.000
_cell.length_c   1.000
_cell.angle_alpha   90.00
_cell.angle_beta   90.00
_cell.angle_gamma   90.00
#
_symmetry.space_group_name_H-M   'P 1'
#
loop_
_entity.id
_entity.type
_entity.pdbx_description
1 polymer ?
#
loop_
_entity_poly.entity_id
_entity_poly.type
_entity_poly.pdbx_seq_one_letter_code
_entity_poly.pdbx_strand_id
1 'polypeptide(L)'
;MEPGSSLTRRLRVAALQRFIEVNGSLDYKLNSMVIRQTVNHSKRVAALACRMTSMMGRMGWNTDTACEISAKRLSVAALFHDIGKAAVSAQILGKPSALDKAEYSAAKAHAALGAKLIDQVASGFPQSDLPSLLREVALCHHERWDGTGYPSGLRGESIPMAARLVSVADAYDAIRHARVYKRAIPRSQAIRAIVDGAGSQFDPRMVHLFLSVVSAVRQK
;
A
#
# COMPACT_ATOMS: atom_id res chain seq x y z
N MET A 1 8.45 26.06 -0.78
CA MET A 1 7.60 24.91 -0.33
C MET A 1 7.77 23.78 -1.33
N GLU A 2 8.17 22.58 -0.88
CA GLU A 2 8.34 21.44 -1.77
C GLU A 2 6.99 21.06 -2.42
N PRO A 3 6.90 20.87 -3.75
CA PRO A 3 5.65 20.52 -4.44
C PRO A 3 4.97 19.27 -3.87
N GLY A 4 5.75 18.33 -3.33
CA GLY A 4 5.23 17.11 -2.69
C GLY A 4 4.43 17.36 -1.41
N SER A 5 4.69 18.42 -0.65
CA SER A 5 3.95 18.74 0.56
C SER A 5 2.52 19.25 0.25
N SER A 6 2.35 20.00 -0.83
CA SER A 6 1.05 20.50 -1.28
C SER A 6 0.17 19.37 -1.83
N LEU A 7 0.72 18.47 -2.65
CA LEU A 7 0.00 17.30 -3.18
C LEU A 7 -0.46 16.37 -2.06
N THR A 8 0.43 16.02 -1.13
CA THR A 8 0.06 15.13 -0.01
C THR A 8 -1.02 15.73 0.89
N ARG A 9 -1.00 17.04 1.11
CA ARG A 9 -2.06 17.74 1.84
C ARG A 9 -3.40 17.65 1.12
N ARG A 10 -3.44 17.92 -0.20
CA ARG A 10 -4.65 17.83 -1.01
C ARG A 10 -5.21 16.41 -1.06
N LEU A 11 -4.35 15.40 -1.20
CA LEU A 11 -4.77 13.99 -1.16
C LEU A 11 -5.43 13.62 0.16
N ARG A 12 -4.89 14.07 1.29
CA ARG A 12 -5.50 13.84 2.61
C ARG A 12 -6.86 14.50 2.74
N VAL A 13 -7.01 15.74 2.27
CA VAL A 13 -8.28 16.47 2.31
C VAL A 13 -9.32 15.77 1.42
N ALA A 14 -8.94 15.43 0.19
CA ALA A 14 -9.84 14.73 -0.74
C ALA A 14 -10.26 13.35 -0.22
N ALA A 15 -9.34 12.60 0.40
CA ALA A 15 -9.66 11.31 1.01
C ALA A 15 -10.64 11.48 2.19
N LEU A 16 -10.46 12.49 3.04
CA LEU A 16 -11.35 12.75 4.15
C LEU A 16 -12.74 13.18 3.65
N GLN A 17 -12.82 14.08 2.66
CA GLN A 17 -14.07 14.49 2.04
C GLN A 17 -14.81 13.28 1.45
N ARG A 18 -14.09 12.44 0.69
CA ARG A 18 -14.69 11.23 0.10
C ARG A 18 -15.17 10.24 1.14
N PHE A 19 -14.42 10.06 2.22
CA PHE A 19 -14.83 9.21 3.33
C PHE A 19 -16.14 9.72 4.00
N ILE A 20 -16.24 11.02 4.20
CA ILE A 20 -17.46 11.66 4.77
C ILE A 20 -18.65 11.48 3.81
N GLU A 21 -18.45 11.69 2.51
CA GLU A 21 -19.49 11.49 1.49
C GLU A 21 -20.06 10.06 1.49
N VAL A 22 -19.17 9.05 1.59
CA VAL A 22 -19.55 7.63 1.53
C VAL A 22 -20.15 7.13 2.85
N ASN A 23 -19.64 7.59 3.98
CA ASN A 23 -19.98 7.03 5.29
C ASN A 23 -20.89 7.96 6.15
N GLY A 24 -21.00 9.22 5.78
CA GLY A 24 -21.86 10.19 6.45
C GLY A 24 -21.60 10.31 7.96
N SER A 25 -22.67 10.57 8.71
CA SER A 25 -22.66 10.62 10.17
C SER A 25 -22.93 9.26 10.84
N LEU A 26 -23.01 8.18 10.05
CA LEU A 26 -23.18 6.81 10.56
C LEU A 26 -22.00 6.44 11.47
N ASP A 27 -22.28 5.93 12.62
CA ASP A 27 -21.38 5.47 13.67
C ASP A 27 -19.97 6.12 13.71
N TYR A 28 -19.86 7.25 14.43
CA TYR A 28 -18.60 7.97 14.63
C TYR A 28 -17.48 7.08 15.20
N LYS A 29 -17.80 6.10 16.05
CA LYS A 29 -16.82 5.20 16.66
C LYS A 29 -16.23 4.27 15.60
N LEU A 30 -17.07 3.67 14.77
CA LEU A 30 -16.62 2.80 13.67
C LEU A 30 -15.79 3.58 12.66
N ASN A 31 -16.25 4.75 12.23
CA ASN A 31 -15.54 5.61 11.29
C ASN A 31 -14.15 6.02 11.81
N SER A 32 -14.07 6.46 13.05
CA SER A 32 -12.80 6.83 13.69
C SER A 32 -11.85 5.64 13.84
N MET A 33 -12.38 4.46 14.14
CA MET A 33 -11.59 3.23 14.21
C MET A 33 -10.99 2.86 12.86
N VAL A 34 -11.80 2.83 11.80
CA VAL A 34 -11.37 2.47 10.44
C VAL A 34 -10.31 3.45 9.93
N ILE A 35 -10.53 4.76 10.09
CA ILE A 35 -9.55 5.79 9.70
C ILE A 35 -8.23 5.57 10.44
N ARG A 36 -8.27 5.43 11.77
CA ARG A 36 -7.06 5.26 12.58
C ARG A 36 -6.29 4.00 12.20
N GLN A 37 -6.98 2.88 11.99
CA GLN A 37 -6.35 1.63 11.57
C GLN A 37 -5.67 1.77 10.22
N THR A 38 -6.35 2.34 9.21
CA THR A 38 -5.81 2.56 7.88
C THR A 38 -4.59 3.48 7.92
N VAL A 39 -4.67 4.62 8.60
CA VAL A 39 -3.56 5.57 8.71
C VAL A 39 -2.34 4.96 9.41
N ASN A 40 -2.53 4.25 10.51
CA ASN A 40 -1.42 3.63 11.23
C ASN A 40 -0.77 2.51 10.42
N HIS A 41 -1.56 1.70 9.74
CA HIS A 41 -1.09 0.70 8.80
C HIS A 41 -0.24 1.34 7.68
N SER A 42 -0.79 2.30 6.96
CA SER A 42 -0.08 2.98 5.87
C SER A 42 1.24 3.63 6.32
N LYS A 43 1.31 4.19 7.53
CA LYS A 43 2.56 4.72 8.10
C LYS A 43 3.62 3.63 8.29
N ARG A 44 3.24 2.44 8.79
CA ARG A 44 4.19 1.33 8.98
C ARG A 44 4.65 0.74 7.66
N VAL A 45 3.73 0.59 6.70
CA VAL A 45 4.05 0.17 5.32
C VAL A 45 5.03 1.15 4.67
N ALA A 46 4.77 2.45 4.76
CA ALA A 46 5.65 3.49 4.23
C ALA A 46 7.05 3.46 4.86
N ALA A 47 7.14 3.26 6.18
CA ALA A 47 8.43 3.15 6.88
C ALA A 47 9.22 1.91 6.42
N LEU A 48 8.56 0.77 6.23
CA LEU A 48 9.20 -0.44 5.73
C LEU A 48 9.62 -0.29 4.26
N ALA A 49 8.76 0.23 3.41
CA ALA A 49 9.06 0.50 2.00
C ALA A 49 10.26 1.43 1.84
N CYS A 50 10.34 2.50 2.64
CA CYS A 50 11.49 3.42 2.68
C CYS A 50 12.80 2.67 3.00
N ARG A 51 12.78 1.79 4.00
CA ARG A 51 13.96 0.99 4.38
C ARG A 51 14.35 0.00 3.29
N MET A 52 13.37 -0.65 2.65
CA MET A 52 13.62 -1.57 1.54
C MET A 52 14.25 -0.82 0.35
N THR A 53 13.74 0.36 -0.03
CA THR A 53 14.32 1.16 -1.11
C THR A 53 15.73 1.62 -0.78
N SER A 54 15.98 2.07 0.46
CA SER A 54 17.33 2.45 0.90
C SER A 54 18.31 1.26 0.89
N MET A 55 17.85 0.05 1.17
CA MET A 55 18.66 -1.17 1.08
C MET A 55 18.94 -1.53 -0.37
N MET A 56 17.96 -1.38 -1.27
CA MET A 56 18.12 -1.62 -2.71
C MET A 56 19.26 -0.79 -3.29
N GLY A 57 19.31 0.51 -2.97
CA GLY A 57 20.43 1.39 -3.38
C GLY A 57 21.78 0.93 -2.83
N ARG A 58 21.83 0.46 -1.56
CA ARG A 58 23.08 -0.08 -0.97
C ARG A 58 23.54 -1.38 -1.59
N MET A 59 22.62 -2.19 -2.13
CA MET A 59 22.95 -3.44 -2.82
C MET A 59 23.37 -3.21 -4.29
N GLY A 60 23.46 -1.95 -4.73
CA GLY A 60 23.83 -1.62 -6.10
C GLY A 60 22.77 -2.04 -7.13
N TRP A 61 21.55 -2.25 -6.70
CA TRP A 61 20.43 -2.49 -7.61
C TRP A 61 20.04 -1.19 -8.31
N ASN A 62 20.94 -0.71 -9.14
CA ASN A 62 20.65 0.38 -10.05
C ASN A 62 19.67 -0.17 -11.09
N THR A 63 18.49 0.38 -11.11
CA THR A 63 17.56 0.14 -12.20
C THR A 63 18.07 0.97 -13.37
N ASP A 64 18.56 0.32 -14.44
CA ASP A 64 18.93 0.96 -15.72
C ASP A 64 17.75 1.65 -16.42
N THR A 65 16.60 1.67 -15.80
CA THR A 65 15.43 2.40 -16.22
C THR A 65 15.42 3.77 -15.55
N ALA A 66 15.27 4.82 -16.32
CA ALA A 66 15.36 6.25 -16.04
C ALA A 66 14.53 6.82 -14.86
N CYS A 67 14.14 6.00 -13.91
CA CYS A 67 13.40 6.38 -12.72
C CYS A 67 14.10 5.84 -11.47
N GLU A 68 15.10 6.55 -10.96
CA GLU A 68 15.57 6.38 -9.58
C GLU A 68 14.40 6.65 -8.64
N ILE A 69 13.73 5.58 -8.21
CA ILE A 69 12.69 5.70 -7.17
C ILE A 69 13.41 6.05 -5.86
N SER A 70 13.41 7.33 -5.50
CA SER A 70 13.98 7.71 -4.22
C SER A 70 13.17 7.11 -3.08
N ALA A 71 13.85 6.71 -2.00
CA ALA A 71 13.22 6.16 -0.81
C ALA A 71 12.13 7.10 -0.23
N LYS A 72 12.34 8.42 -0.33
CA LYS A 72 11.36 9.44 0.08
C LYS A 72 10.10 9.40 -0.79
N ARG A 73 10.23 9.30 -2.11
CA ARG A 73 9.08 9.27 -3.04
C ARG A 73 8.28 7.99 -2.89
N LEU A 74 8.96 6.84 -2.80
CA LEU A 74 8.29 5.56 -2.58
C LEU A 74 7.60 5.50 -1.21
N SER A 75 8.20 6.08 -0.17
CA SER A 75 7.57 6.20 1.14
C SER A 75 6.25 6.99 1.07
N VAL A 76 6.22 8.08 0.28
CA VAL A 76 4.99 8.85 0.04
C VAL A 76 3.96 7.99 -0.72
N ALA A 77 4.37 7.29 -1.78
CA ALA A 77 3.46 6.42 -2.52
C ALA A 77 2.89 5.30 -1.64
N ALA A 78 3.72 4.66 -0.85
CA ALA A 78 3.30 3.64 0.12
C ALA A 78 2.36 4.21 1.22
N LEU A 79 2.52 5.48 1.61
CA LEU A 79 1.61 6.11 2.55
C LEU A 79 0.18 6.24 1.99
N PHE A 80 0.04 6.35 0.68
CA PHE A 80 -1.24 6.54 -0.01
C PHE A 80 -1.72 5.30 -0.79
N HIS A 81 -1.07 4.13 -0.64
CA HIS A 81 -1.46 2.92 -1.36
C HIS A 81 -2.95 2.57 -1.18
N ASP A 82 -3.44 2.77 0.02
CA ASP A 82 -4.79 2.45 0.48
C ASP A 82 -5.78 3.65 0.45
N ILE A 83 -5.42 4.77 -0.20
CA ILE A 83 -6.22 6.01 -0.18
C ILE A 83 -7.66 5.78 -0.68
N GLY A 84 -7.86 4.83 -1.58
CA GLY A 84 -9.17 4.50 -2.13
C GLY A 84 -10.12 3.83 -1.12
N LYS A 85 -9.63 3.37 0.03
CA LYS A 85 -10.49 2.93 1.14
C LYS A 85 -11.41 4.04 1.64
N ALA A 86 -11.07 5.30 1.38
CA ALA A 86 -11.96 6.43 1.64
C ALA A 86 -13.28 6.38 0.84
N ALA A 87 -13.31 5.62 -0.25
CA ALA A 87 -14.51 5.43 -1.07
C ALA A 87 -15.21 4.07 -0.82
N VAL A 88 -14.82 3.35 0.23
CA VAL A 88 -15.43 2.08 0.64
C VAL A 88 -16.15 2.26 1.97
N SER A 89 -17.31 1.62 2.12
CA SER A 89 -18.09 1.71 3.38
C SER A 89 -17.27 1.24 4.59
N ALA A 90 -17.31 2.03 5.66
CA ALA A 90 -16.68 1.66 6.93
C ALA A 90 -17.28 0.39 7.55
N GLN A 91 -18.54 0.09 7.27
CA GLN A 91 -19.19 -1.16 7.69
C GLN A 91 -18.52 -2.39 7.05
N ILE A 92 -18.12 -2.28 5.77
CA ILE A 92 -17.36 -3.34 5.08
C ILE A 92 -15.94 -3.43 5.64
N LEU A 93 -15.24 -2.28 5.74
CA LEU A 93 -13.84 -2.24 6.20
C LEU A 93 -13.67 -2.64 7.66
N GLY A 94 -14.67 -2.34 8.50
CA GLY A 94 -14.68 -2.62 9.93
C GLY A 94 -15.45 -3.88 10.33
N LYS A 95 -15.94 -4.68 9.36
CA LYS A 95 -16.72 -5.89 9.64
C LYS A 95 -15.89 -6.90 10.45
N PRO A 96 -16.41 -7.40 11.58
CA PRO A 96 -15.66 -8.34 12.43
C PRO A 96 -15.66 -9.78 11.92
N SER A 97 -16.50 -10.10 10.92
CA SER A 97 -16.61 -11.42 10.29
C SER A 97 -16.04 -11.40 8.87
N ALA A 98 -15.96 -12.58 8.24
CA ALA A 98 -15.56 -12.68 6.83
C ALA A 98 -16.53 -11.88 5.94
N LEU A 99 -15.96 -11.27 4.89
CA LEU A 99 -16.73 -10.58 3.85
C LEU A 99 -17.37 -11.62 2.92
N ASP A 100 -18.61 -11.37 2.52
CA ASP A 100 -19.21 -12.11 1.42
C ASP A 100 -18.62 -11.69 0.05
N LYS A 101 -19.07 -12.33 -1.05
CA LYS A 101 -18.54 -12.04 -2.39
C LYS A 101 -18.75 -10.60 -2.84
N ALA A 102 -19.91 -10.01 -2.53
CA ALA A 102 -20.23 -8.64 -2.91
C ALA A 102 -19.41 -7.63 -2.09
N GLU A 103 -19.34 -7.82 -0.79
CA GLU A 103 -18.53 -7.02 0.13
C GLU A 103 -17.03 -7.10 -0.22
N TYR A 104 -16.55 -8.31 -0.53
CA TYR A 104 -15.16 -8.52 -0.95
C TYR A 104 -14.86 -7.82 -2.28
N SER A 105 -15.80 -7.88 -3.24
CA SER A 105 -15.67 -7.13 -4.49
C SER A 105 -15.64 -5.62 -4.26
N ALA A 106 -16.52 -5.10 -3.40
CA ALA A 106 -16.53 -3.70 -3.02
C ALA A 106 -15.23 -3.28 -2.31
N ALA A 107 -14.71 -4.13 -1.42
CA ALA A 107 -13.42 -3.88 -0.77
C ALA A 107 -12.26 -3.83 -1.77
N LYS A 108 -12.20 -4.74 -2.76
CA LYS A 108 -11.15 -4.74 -3.80
C LYS A 108 -11.16 -3.49 -4.66
N ALA A 109 -12.32 -2.86 -4.85
CA ALA A 109 -12.44 -1.65 -5.66
C ALA A 109 -11.57 -0.49 -5.16
N HIS A 110 -11.09 -0.51 -3.88
CA HIS A 110 -10.26 0.55 -3.34
C HIS A 110 -9.00 0.80 -4.18
N ALA A 111 -8.42 -0.22 -4.81
CA ALA A 111 -7.22 -0.04 -5.65
C ALA A 111 -7.50 0.90 -6.85
N ALA A 112 -8.55 0.61 -7.62
CA ALA A 112 -8.96 1.45 -8.75
C ALA A 112 -9.51 2.82 -8.30
N LEU A 113 -10.29 2.86 -7.21
CA LEU A 113 -10.83 4.11 -6.65
C LEU A 113 -9.70 5.01 -6.12
N GLY A 114 -8.65 4.43 -5.56
CA GLY A 114 -7.46 5.16 -5.11
C GLY A 114 -6.71 5.79 -6.27
N ALA A 115 -6.47 5.04 -7.34
CA ALA A 115 -5.86 5.57 -8.56
C ALA A 115 -6.68 6.74 -9.14
N LYS A 116 -8.00 6.57 -9.25
CA LYS A 116 -8.90 7.62 -9.72
C LYS A 116 -8.86 8.89 -8.86
N LEU A 117 -8.84 8.75 -7.54
CA LEU A 117 -8.75 9.87 -6.62
C LEU A 117 -7.42 10.61 -6.76
N ILE A 118 -6.32 9.89 -6.95
CA ILE A 118 -5.01 10.47 -7.21
C ILE A 118 -5.02 11.27 -8.50
N ASP A 119 -5.56 10.70 -9.60
CA ASP A 119 -5.65 11.37 -10.90
C ASP A 119 -6.46 12.69 -10.79
N GLN A 120 -7.60 12.67 -10.10
CA GLN A 120 -8.43 13.85 -9.87
C GLN A 120 -7.70 14.97 -9.12
N VAL A 121 -6.97 14.62 -8.06
CA VAL A 121 -6.23 15.60 -7.26
C VAL A 121 -5.00 16.10 -7.99
N ALA A 122 -4.33 15.24 -8.75
CA ALA A 122 -3.09 15.54 -9.46
C ALA A 122 -3.31 16.41 -10.71
N SER A 123 -4.51 16.45 -11.28
CA SER A 123 -4.83 17.24 -12.48
C SER A 123 -4.49 18.73 -12.37
N GLY A 124 -4.36 19.26 -11.15
CA GLY A 124 -3.98 20.66 -10.89
C GLY A 124 -2.49 20.86 -10.54
N PHE A 125 -1.64 19.85 -10.76
CA PHE A 125 -0.21 19.95 -10.45
C PHE A 125 0.64 19.89 -11.72
N PRO A 126 1.81 20.59 -11.73
CA PRO A 126 2.74 20.45 -12.82
C PRO A 126 3.16 18.98 -12.98
N GLN A 127 3.48 18.58 -14.21
CA GLN A 127 3.92 17.22 -14.52
C GLN A 127 5.16 16.87 -13.69
N SER A 128 4.97 15.96 -12.75
CA SER A 128 6.05 15.35 -11.97
C SER A 128 5.79 13.85 -11.90
N ASP A 129 6.84 13.05 -11.76
CA ASP A 129 6.68 11.58 -11.72
C ASP A 129 6.02 11.09 -10.41
N LEU A 130 5.82 11.96 -9.40
CA LEU A 130 5.23 11.56 -8.13
C LEU A 130 3.77 11.13 -8.25
N PRO A 131 2.86 11.86 -8.95
CA PRO A 131 1.49 11.39 -9.18
C PRO A 131 1.43 10.03 -9.88
N SER A 132 2.25 9.81 -10.91
CA SER A 132 2.32 8.52 -11.60
C SER A 132 2.73 7.41 -10.66
N LEU A 133 3.77 7.61 -9.83
CA LEU A 133 4.22 6.65 -8.83
C LEU A 133 3.13 6.34 -7.78
N LEU A 134 2.43 7.38 -7.28
CA LEU A 134 1.32 7.18 -6.35
C LEU A 134 0.21 6.35 -6.98
N ARG A 135 -0.17 6.68 -8.22
CA ARG A 135 -1.22 5.99 -8.96
C ARG A 135 -0.86 4.52 -9.21
N GLU A 136 0.35 4.24 -9.67
CA GLU A 136 0.83 2.88 -9.90
C GLU A 136 0.79 2.04 -8.63
N VAL A 137 1.28 2.58 -7.53
CA VAL A 137 1.27 1.88 -6.23
C VAL A 137 -0.16 1.66 -5.74
N ALA A 138 -1.03 2.68 -5.79
CA ALA A 138 -2.42 2.54 -5.37
C ALA A 138 -3.18 1.51 -6.22
N LEU A 139 -2.95 1.49 -7.53
CA LEU A 139 -3.64 0.57 -8.46
C LEU A 139 -3.12 -0.86 -8.33
N CYS A 140 -1.80 -1.06 -8.22
CA CYS A 140 -1.17 -2.35 -8.48
C CYS A 140 -0.62 -3.07 -7.24
N HIS A 141 -0.74 -2.53 -6.02
CA HIS A 141 -0.18 -3.16 -4.81
C HIS A 141 -0.84 -4.48 -4.43
N HIS A 142 -2.00 -4.81 -5.00
CA HIS A 142 -2.68 -6.10 -4.87
C HIS A 142 -2.52 -7.02 -6.08
N GLU A 143 -1.73 -6.62 -7.08
CA GLU A 143 -1.31 -7.54 -8.12
C GLU A 143 -0.39 -8.60 -7.53
N ARG A 144 -0.41 -9.80 -8.10
CA ARG A 144 0.36 -10.93 -7.65
C ARG A 144 1.36 -11.34 -8.72
N TRP A 145 2.53 -11.77 -8.31
CA TRP A 145 3.58 -12.21 -9.23
C TRP A 145 3.11 -13.28 -10.22
N ASP A 146 2.23 -14.18 -9.77
CA ASP A 146 1.63 -15.26 -10.57
C ASP A 146 0.50 -14.79 -11.50
N GLY A 147 0.09 -13.52 -11.47
CA GLY A 147 -0.98 -12.96 -12.30
C GLY A 147 -2.39 -13.23 -11.78
N THR A 148 -2.55 -13.80 -10.59
CA THR A 148 -3.87 -14.07 -9.97
C THR A 148 -4.37 -12.92 -9.10
N GLY A 149 -3.68 -11.76 -9.15
CA GLY A 149 -4.00 -10.56 -8.40
C GLY A 149 -5.15 -9.73 -9.00
N TYR A 150 -5.28 -8.51 -8.53
CA TYR A 150 -6.28 -7.55 -9.00
C TYR A 150 -5.72 -6.12 -8.95
N PRO A 151 -6.29 -5.16 -9.70
CA PRO A 151 -7.50 -5.25 -10.52
C PRO A 151 -7.26 -5.77 -11.94
N SER A 152 -6.03 -5.74 -12.46
CA SER A 152 -5.72 -5.98 -13.87
C SER A 152 -5.19 -7.37 -14.17
N GLY A 153 -4.80 -8.15 -13.15
CA GLY A 153 -4.19 -9.47 -13.33
C GLY A 153 -2.78 -9.40 -13.95
N LEU A 154 -2.04 -8.34 -13.67
CA LEU A 154 -0.67 -8.18 -14.14
C LEU A 154 0.22 -9.29 -13.57
N ARG A 155 1.18 -9.78 -14.39
CA ARG A 155 2.06 -10.88 -14.03
C ARG A 155 3.53 -10.50 -14.09
N GLY A 156 4.31 -10.97 -13.14
CA GLY A 156 5.76 -10.86 -13.17
C GLY A 156 6.22 -9.40 -13.23
N GLU A 157 7.10 -9.10 -14.16
CA GLU A 157 7.67 -7.76 -14.34
C GLU A 157 6.72 -6.74 -14.96
N SER A 158 5.57 -7.16 -15.50
CA SER A 158 4.50 -6.24 -15.90
C SER A 158 3.89 -5.49 -14.73
N ILE A 159 4.07 -6.00 -13.50
CA ILE A 159 3.70 -5.27 -12.28
C ILE A 159 4.77 -4.20 -12.03
N PRO A 160 4.43 -2.91 -11.88
CA PRO A 160 5.40 -1.86 -11.57
C PRO A 160 6.25 -2.21 -10.35
N MET A 161 7.57 -1.99 -10.42
CA MET A 161 8.51 -2.38 -9.36
C MET A 161 8.14 -1.76 -8.00
N ALA A 162 7.68 -0.52 -8.00
CA ALA A 162 7.21 0.16 -6.78
C ALA A 162 6.04 -0.59 -6.12
N ALA A 163 5.08 -1.06 -6.93
CA ALA A 163 3.94 -1.83 -6.44
C ALA A 163 4.37 -3.21 -5.91
N ARG A 164 5.31 -3.90 -6.59
CA ARG A 164 5.89 -5.18 -6.10
C ARG A 164 6.56 -5.01 -4.74
N LEU A 165 7.30 -3.93 -4.53
CA LEU A 165 7.97 -3.64 -3.25
C LEU A 165 6.92 -3.33 -2.16
N VAL A 166 5.95 -2.47 -2.46
CA VAL A 166 4.91 -2.08 -1.49
C VAL A 166 4.02 -3.28 -1.13
N SER A 167 3.73 -4.20 -2.06
CA SER A 167 2.91 -5.39 -1.77
C SER A 167 3.53 -6.29 -0.70
N VAL A 168 4.86 -6.45 -0.69
CA VAL A 168 5.59 -7.19 0.38
C VAL A 168 5.47 -6.47 1.72
N ALA A 169 5.66 -5.14 1.73
CA ALA A 169 5.59 -4.34 2.95
C ALA A 169 4.16 -4.33 3.53
N ASP A 170 3.15 -4.20 2.66
CA ASP A 170 1.73 -4.24 3.02
C ASP A 170 1.34 -5.59 3.62
N ALA A 171 1.63 -6.69 2.93
CA ALA A 171 1.32 -8.03 3.40
C ALA A 171 2.00 -8.34 4.73
N TYR A 172 3.28 -7.98 4.89
CA TYR A 172 3.99 -8.16 6.16
C TYR A 172 3.32 -7.41 7.31
N ASP A 173 2.97 -6.12 7.10
CA ASP A 173 2.28 -5.33 8.14
C ASP A 173 0.89 -5.90 8.45
N ALA A 174 0.14 -6.29 7.42
CA ALA A 174 -1.18 -6.90 7.57
C ALA A 174 -1.14 -8.22 8.35
N ILE A 175 -0.09 -9.01 8.18
CA ILE A 175 0.11 -10.27 8.90
C ILE A 175 0.54 -10.00 10.35
N ARG A 176 1.44 -9.05 10.59
CA ARG A 176 2.06 -8.76 11.89
C ARG A 176 1.15 -8.10 12.89
N HIS A 177 0.20 -7.30 12.44
CA HIS A 177 -0.61 -6.47 13.33
C HIS A 177 -2.05 -6.99 13.40
N ALA A 178 -2.64 -6.88 14.59
CA ALA A 178 -4.04 -7.22 14.82
C ALA A 178 -4.96 -6.31 13.96
N ARG A 179 -5.98 -6.91 13.38
CA ARG A 179 -7.10 -6.23 12.72
C ARG A 179 -8.40 -6.66 13.44
N VAL A 180 -9.52 -6.03 13.14
CA VAL A 180 -10.82 -6.32 13.79
C VAL A 180 -11.12 -7.82 13.81
N TYR A 181 -10.76 -8.52 12.73
CA TYR A 181 -11.04 -9.95 12.51
C TYR A 181 -9.82 -10.88 12.67
N LYS A 182 -8.62 -10.34 13.05
CA LYS A 182 -7.39 -11.14 13.09
C LYS A 182 -6.47 -10.71 14.24
N ARG A 183 -6.00 -11.69 15.02
CA ARG A 183 -4.95 -11.47 16.02
C ARG A 183 -3.58 -11.24 15.37
N ALA A 184 -2.73 -10.47 16.02
CA ALA A 184 -1.34 -10.33 15.63
C ALA A 184 -0.61 -11.69 15.72
N ILE A 185 0.29 -11.97 14.75
CA ILE A 185 1.11 -13.18 14.80
C ILE A 185 2.57 -12.85 15.07
N PRO A 186 3.37 -13.81 15.60
CA PRO A 186 4.79 -13.63 15.86
C PRO A 186 5.56 -13.20 14.59
N ARG A 187 6.63 -12.41 14.80
CA ARG A 187 7.46 -11.89 13.71
C ARG A 187 8.03 -13.00 12.81
N SER A 188 8.49 -14.10 13.40
CA SER A 188 9.04 -15.24 12.66
C SER A 188 8.02 -15.88 11.71
N GLN A 189 6.78 -16.04 12.17
CA GLN A 189 5.69 -16.58 11.34
C GLN A 189 5.31 -15.62 10.21
N ALA A 190 5.28 -14.30 10.46
CA ALA A 190 5.02 -13.32 9.43
C ALA A 190 6.12 -13.30 8.36
N ILE A 191 7.40 -13.40 8.76
CA ILE A 191 8.52 -13.50 7.82
C ILE A 191 8.39 -14.78 7.00
N ARG A 192 8.09 -15.92 7.61
CA ARG A 192 7.90 -17.19 6.89
C ARG A 192 6.77 -17.07 5.85
N ALA A 193 5.63 -16.49 6.19
CA ALA A 193 4.53 -16.30 5.26
C ALA A 193 4.93 -15.44 4.03
N ILE A 194 5.78 -14.43 4.22
CA ILE A 194 6.32 -13.66 3.09
C ILE A 194 7.25 -14.51 2.23
N VAL A 195 8.13 -15.32 2.84
CA VAL A 195 9.05 -16.22 2.14
C VAL A 195 8.30 -17.29 1.33
N ASP A 196 7.29 -17.90 1.94
CA ASP A 196 6.46 -18.93 1.30
C ASP A 196 5.66 -18.38 0.10
N GLY A 197 5.39 -17.07 0.08
CA GLY A 197 4.74 -16.38 -1.04
C GLY A 197 5.68 -15.98 -2.19
N ALA A 198 6.99 -16.20 -2.08
CA ALA A 198 7.94 -15.86 -3.14
C ALA A 198 7.67 -16.67 -4.42
N GLY A 199 7.66 -15.99 -5.58
CA GLY A 199 7.39 -16.63 -6.89
C GLY A 199 5.90 -16.87 -7.18
N SER A 200 5.01 -16.71 -6.19
CA SER A 200 3.56 -16.79 -6.35
C SER A 200 2.91 -15.43 -6.08
N GLN A 201 2.78 -15.05 -4.83
CA GLN A 201 2.23 -13.74 -4.46
C GLN A 201 3.23 -12.61 -4.69
N PHE A 202 4.51 -12.83 -4.38
CA PHE A 202 5.54 -11.80 -4.36
C PHE A 202 6.66 -12.05 -5.36
N ASP A 203 7.22 -10.97 -5.91
CA ASP A 203 8.50 -11.01 -6.63
C ASP A 203 9.59 -11.56 -5.70
N PRO A 204 10.28 -12.66 -6.07
CA PRO A 204 11.35 -13.23 -5.25
C PRO A 204 12.47 -12.24 -4.90
N ARG A 205 12.75 -11.27 -5.79
CA ARG A 205 13.76 -10.23 -5.54
C ARG A 205 13.31 -9.28 -4.44
N MET A 206 12.02 -8.91 -4.40
CA MET A 206 11.47 -8.06 -3.34
C MET A 206 11.42 -8.79 -2.00
N VAL A 207 11.19 -10.11 -2.00
CA VAL A 207 11.29 -10.94 -0.78
C VAL A 207 12.72 -10.99 -0.28
N HIS A 208 13.72 -11.18 -1.15
CA HIS A 208 15.14 -11.14 -0.78
C HIS A 208 15.53 -9.78 -0.16
N LEU A 209 15.10 -8.68 -0.79
CA LEU A 209 15.30 -7.32 -0.28
C LEU A 209 14.66 -7.13 1.11
N PHE A 210 13.43 -7.59 1.28
CA PHE A 210 12.73 -7.56 2.57
C PHE A 210 13.51 -8.31 3.66
N LEU A 211 14.00 -9.50 3.36
CA LEU A 211 14.81 -10.31 4.30
C LEU A 211 16.07 -9.57 4.73
N SER A 212 16.76 -8.91 3.80
CA SER A 212 17.97 -8.13 4.11
C SER A 212 17.67 -6.99 5.09
N VAL A 213 16.48 -6.36 4.98
CA VAL A 213 16.05 -5.28 5.89
C VAL A 213 15.66 -5.81 7.27
N VAL A 214 14.91 -6.91 7.33
CA VAL A 214 14.42 -7.42 8.62
C VAL A 214 15.47 -8.17 9.41
N SER A 215 16.49 -8.77 8.74
CA SER A 215 17.63 -9.40 9.40
C SER A 215 18.56 -8.38 10.06
N ALA A 216 18.80 -7.24 9.41
CA ALA A 216 19.67 -6.18 9.94
C ALA A 216 19.16 -5.57 11.28
N VAL A 217 17.87 -5.73 11.61
CA VAL A 217 17.29 -5.24 12.89
C VAL A 217 17.60 -6.17 14.08
N ARG A 218 18.13 -7.36 13.86
CA ARG A 218 18.52 -8.28 14.95
C ARG A 218 19.91 -7.98 15.55
N GLN A 219 20.70 -7.10 14.95
CA GLN A 219 22.09 -6.83 15.36
C GLN A 219 22.23 -5.55 16.21
N LYS A 220 21.14 -4.94 16.63
CA LYS A 220 21.11 -3.83 17.60
C LYS A 220 20.21 -4.22 18.78
#